data_9ce7fe8b482d772382158c8f5b7541ef
#
_entry.id   9ce7fe8b482d772382158c8f5b7541ef
#
_cell.length_a   1.000
_cell.length_b   1.000
_cell.length_c   1.000
_cell.angle_alpha   90.00
_cell.angle_beta   90.00
_cell.angle_gamma   90.00
#
_symmetry.space_group_name_H-M   'P 1'
#
loop_
_entity.id
_entity.type
_entity.pdbx_description
1 polymer ?
#
loop_
_entity_poly.entity_id
_entity_poly.type
_entity_poly.pdbx_seq_one_letter_code
_entity_poly.pdbx_strand_id
1 'polypeptide(L)'
;MNADKHKFCHLLAPLFLFSCLLASCSLASSPFEWTGEEEPIRQAYALLQLAGNPFHAQPRTLPYEPVACAGFNPFGMNVFLEQEVELWKREKTVQMVAEAGFRWLRQSFPWEDIEIHGKGDFEDRRHIPHRSAWEKYDHIVALAEQHGLDLIAILTNPPAWSRADGDARGTFAPPDNLEDYGDFVYAVASRYQGRIRAYQVWNEPNIYPEWGEQPVDPAGYTRLLCTAYRRIKEADPEAIVLTGALAQTIGYDFGPGPWTGMNEFVFLQRMYDAGAAACFDVLAVNDYILWSAPTDRRMRPWAVTFARPLYLRDLMVANGDAHKPIWLAEMNANAVPDDPTIQNFGAYGQVTLEQQARYAPLAYERALREWPWVGVINFWFFRRPSDAEQNQAWYYFRMVEPDFTPLPVYYAMKDYITGLTPTLYPGTHQEDHWALAYSGEWETVRDPGAILGAYRRASAPGATLSFVFEGRALTLTPGPEGGEIEVQIDDGAPRQWAVQGEPLRLFSAPRPGTYRVRITLMRGQIGVDSLTVYAAD
;
A
#
# COMPACT_ATOMS: atom_id res chain seq x y z
N MET A 1 -29.14 -50.35 38.03
CA MET A 1 -29.25 -48.90 38.35
C MET A 1 -27.83 -48.44 38.68
N ASN A 2 -27.14 -47.91 37.68
CA ASN A 2 -25.94 -47.09 37.77
C ASN A 2 -25.18 -47.15 36.43
N ALA A 3 -25.64 -46.45 35.46
CA ALA A 3 -24.93 -46.21 34.22
C ALA A 3 -25.52 -45.00 33.51
N ASP A 4 -25.31 -43.76 34.04
CA ASP A 4 -25.66 -42.52 33.29
C ASP A 4 -25.05 -41.25 33.93
N LYS A 5 -24.00 -41.35 34.70
CA LYS A 5 -23.33 -40.15 35.27
C LYS A 5 -22.02 -39.73 34.58
N HIS A 6 -21.49 -40.48 33.61
CA HIS A 6 -20.19 -40.17 32.97
C HIS A 6 -20.31 -39.48 31.60
N LYS A 7 -21.51 -39.34 31.02
CA LYS A 7 -21.66 -38.68 29.70
C LYS A 7 -21.88 -37.17 29.76
N PHE A 8 -22.14 -36.60 30.93
CA PHE A 8 -22.39 -35.16 31.06
C PHE A 8 -21.13 -34.31 31.32
N CYS A 9 -20.00 -34.92 31.71
CA CYS A 9 -18.76 -34.19 31.98
C CYS A 9 -17.93 -33.86 30.73
N HIS A 10 -18.13 -34.56 29.61
CA HIS A 10 -17.36 -34.33 28.41
C HIS A 10 -17.90 -33.22 27.49
N LEU A 11 -19.12 -32.75 27.70
CA LEU A 11 -19.72 -31.64 26.95
C LEU A 11 -19.52 -30.27 27.62
N LEU A 12 -19.14 -30.22 28.88
CA LEU A 12 -18.88 -28.96 29.60
C LEU A 12 -17.42 -28.48 29.54
N ALA A 13 -16.48 -29.37 29.24
CA ALA A 13 -15.07 -29.04 29.14
C ALA A 13 -14.74 -28.06 27.99
N PRO A 14 -15.30 -28.20 26.76
CA PRO A 14 -15.07 -27.23 25.71
C PRO A 14 -15.76 -25.88 25.95
N LEU A 15 -16.90 -25.84 26.64
CA LEU A 15 -17.57 -24.59 26.99
C LEU A 15 -16.82 -23.80 28.09
N PHE A 16 -16.16 -24.50 29.00
CA PHE A 16 -15.34 -23.86 30.05
C PHE A 16 -13.99 -23.33 29.52
N LEU A 17 -13.37 -24.02 28.57
CA LEU A 17 -12.19 -23.51 27.86
C LEU A 17 -12.55 -22.29 26.99
N PHE A 18 -13.75 -22.28 26.39
CA PHE A 18 -14.22 -21.16 25.60
C PHE A 18 -14.51 -19.91 26.46
N SER A 19 -15.08 -20.08 27.67
CA SER A 19 -15.27 -18.97 28.61
C SER A 19 -13.97 -18.46 29.24
N CYS A 20 -12.95 -19.30 29.42
CA CYS A 20 -11.63 -18.88 29.90
C CYS A 20 -10.81 -18.15 28.81
N LEU A 21 -10.94 -18.51 27.52
CA LEU A 21 -10.35 -17.77 26.40
C LEU A 21 -10.98 -16.39 26.21
N LEU A 22 -12.28 -16.24 26.47
CA LEU A 22 -12.97 -14.95 26.44
C LEU A 22 -12.66 -14.07 27.67
N ALA A 23 -12.29 -14.67 28.81
CA ALA A 23 -11.98 -13.93 30.04
C ALA A 23 -10.53 -13.42 30.12
N SER A 24 -9.64 -13.92 29.27
CA SER A 24 -8.26 -13.43 29.16
C SER A 24 -8.06 -12.35 28.09
N CYS A 25 -9.10 -12.06 27.26
CA CYS A 25 -9.13 -10.87 26.40
C CYS A 25 -9.50 -9.66 27.26
N SER A 26 -8.52 -8.85 27.57
CA SER A 26 -8.67 -7.57 28.27
C SER A 26 -9.80 -6.72 27.71
N LEU A 27 -10.71 -6.31 28.60
CA LEU A 27 -11.61 -5.14 28.49
C LEU A 27 -12.05 -4.70 27.08
N ALA A 28 -13.25 -5.18 26.68
CA ALA A 28 -14.18 -4.47 25.81
C ALA A 28 -13.85 -4.25 24.33
N SER A 29 -13.12 -5.13 23.65
CA SER A 29 -13.16 -5.13 22.19
C SER A 29 -14.46 -5.79 21.70
N SER A 30 -15.20 -5.11 20.81
CA SER A 30 -16.43 -5.66 20.26
C SER A 30 -16.13 -6.86 19.35
N PRO A 31 -17.04 -7.84 19.20
CA PRO A 31 -16.85 -8.94 18.24
C PRO A 31 -16.53 -8.45 16.81
N PHE A 32 -17.01 -7.26 16.43
CA PHE A 32 -16.72 -6.61 15.15
C PHE A 32 -15.21 -6.39 14.93
N GLU A 33 -14.46 -5.99 15.95
CA GLU A 33 -13.02 -5.72 15.87
C GLU A 33 -12.17 -6.96 15.54
N TRP A 34 -12.75 -8.14 15.67
CA TRP A 34 -12.09 -9.42 15.39
C TRP A 34 -12.65 -10.13 14.17
N THR A 35 -13.94 -9.93 13.91
CA THR A 35 -14.67 -10.70 12.90
C THR A 35 -14.94 -9.91 11.62
N GLY A 36 -14.98 -8.57 11.71
CA GLY A 36 -15.41 -7.71 10.61
C GLY A 36 -16.87 -7.88 10.23
N GLU A 37 -17.67 -8.56 11.07
CA GLU A 37 -19.09 -8.82 10.82
C GLU A 37 -19.96 -7.86 11.63
N GLU A 38 -21.01 -7.32 11.00
CA GLU A 38 -21.93 -6.38 11.65
C GLU A 38 -23.05 -7.10 12.43
N GLU A 39 -23.54 -8.21 11.88
CA GLU A 39 -24.69 -8.92 12.42
C GLU A 39 -24.30 -9.88 13.54
N PRO A 40 -25.03 -9.93 14.69
CA PRO A 40 -24.69 -10.77 15.82
C PRO A 40 -24.56 -12.27 15.50
N ILE A 41 -25.42 -12.79 14.61
CA ILE A 41 -25.38 -14.22 14.22
C ILE A 41 -24.11 -14.49 13.40
N ARG A 42 -23.76 -13.60 12.47
CA ARG A 42 -22.53 -13.69 11.68
C ARG A 42 -21.29 -13.54 12.56
N GLN A 43 -21.32 -12.62 13.53
CA GLN A 43 -20.25 -12.47 14.53
C GLN A 43 -20.03 -13.77 15.32
N ALA A 44 -21.09 -14.39 15.82
CA ALA A 44 -20.98 -15.66 16.57
C ALA A 44 -20.36 -16.78 15.72
N TYR A 45 -20.79 -16.92 14.47
CA TYR A 45 -20.21 -17.89 13.53
C TYR A 45 -18.75 -17.58 13.22
N ALA A 46 -18.42 -16.32 12.98
CA ALA A 46 -17.07 -15.87 12.69
C ALA A 46 -16.10 -16.06 13.88
N LEU A 47 -16.57 -15.88 15.12
CA LEU A 47 -15.80 -16.21 16.34
C LEU A 47 -15.44 -17.69 16.42
N LEU A 48 -16.35 -18.59 16.01
CA LEU A 48 -16.04 -20.02 15.91
C LEU A 48 -14.96 -20.30 14.85
N GLN A 49 -15.01 -19.59 13.73
CA GLN A 49 -13.96 -19.69 12.69
C GLN A 49 -12.60 -19.18 13.20
N LEU A 50 -12.58 -18.05 13.93
CA LEU A 50 -11.38 -17.50 14.55
C LEU A 50 -10.71 -18.48 15.51
N ALA A 51 -11.49 -19.26 16.25
CA ALA A 51 -10.95 -20.32 17.12
C ALA A 51 -10.18 -21.40 16.34
N GLY A 52 -10.39 -21.49 15.04
CA GLY A 52 -9.64 -22.38 14.14
C GLY A 52 -8.30 -21.81 13.66
N ASN A 53 -8.07 -20.49 13.77
CA ASN A 53 -6.83 -19.86 13.26
C ASN A 53 -5.54 -20.51 13.74
N PRO A 54 -5.36 -20.90 15.01
CA PRO A 54 -4.12 -21.55 15.47
C PRO A 54 -3.79 -22.90 14.77
N PHE A 55 -4.79 -23.50 14.11
CA PHE A 55 -4.61 -24.77 13.39
C PHE A 55 -4.27 -24.57 11.91
N HIS A 56 -4.28 -23.32 11.42
CA HIS A 56 -3.84 -22.97 10.08
C HIS A 56 -2.35 -22.62 10.07
N ALA A 57 -1.70 -22.83 8.93
CA ALA A 57 -0.34 -22.33 8.71
C ALA A 57 -0.31 -20.80 8.89
N GLN A 58 0.58 -20.33 9.76
CA GLN A 58 0.71 -18.90 10.02
C GLN A 58 1.60 -18.26 8.94
N PRO A 59 1.19 -17.14 8.30
CA PRO A 59 2.03 -16.43 7.35
C PRO A 59 3.31 -15.91 8.02
N ARG A 60 4.43 -16.10 7.36
CA ARG A 60 5.73 -15.52 7.78
C ARG A 60 5.79 -14.08 7.30
N THR A 61 5.64 -13.13 8.21
CA THR A 61 5.63 -11.70 7.84
C THR A 61 6.95 -11.00 8.13
N LEU A 62 7.79 -11.57 9.02
CA LEU A 62 9.06 -10.99 9.47
C LEU A 62 8.92 -9.49 9.80
N PRO A 63 8.15 -9.13 10.84
CA PRO A 63 7.82 -7.72 11.11
C PRO A 63 9.03 -6.87 11.53
N TYR A 64 10.12 -7.49 11.93
CA TYR A 64 11.35 -6.80 12.35
C TYR A 64 12.44 -6.80 11.26
N GLU A 65 12.14 -7.32 10.07
CA GLU A 65 13.02 -7.17 8.91
C GLU A 65 13.02 -5.72 8.46
N PRO A 66 14.18 -5.10 8.21
CA PRO A 66 14.25 -3.78 7.59
C PRO A 66 13.66 -3.80 6.18
N VAL A 67 12.72 -2.89 5.90
CA VAL A 67 12.01 -2.86 4.62
C VAL A 67 12.16 -1.50 3.97
N ALA A 68 12.75 -1.47 2.77
CA ALA A 68 12.90 -0.25 1.98
C ALA A 68 11.52 0.31 1.57
N CYS A 69 11.41 1.64 1.43
CA CYS A 69 10.19 2.29 0.94
C CYS A 69 8.89 1.95 1.71
N ALA A 70 8.97 1.41 2.93
CA ALA A 70 7.82 1.21 3.83
C ALA A 70 7.57 2.42 4.74
N GLY A 71 8.57 3.28 4.95
CA GLY A 71 8.50 4.42 5.87
C GLY A 71 7.88 5.70 5.30
N PHE A 72 7.34 5.71 4.09
CA PHE A 72 6.69 6.89 3.52
C PHE A 72 5.35 7.19 4.19
N ASN A 73 4.89 8.47 4.07
CA ASN A 73 3.52 8.80 4.45
C ASN A 73 2.54 7.87 3.69
N PRO A 74 1.67 7.13 4.37
CA PRO A 74 0.92 6.04 3.76
C PRO A 74 -0.30 6.48 2.95
N PHE A 75 -0.70 7.76 3.00
CA PHE A 75 -1.98 8.23 2.47
C PHE A 75 -1.88 8.60 1.00
N GLY A 76 -2.39 7.73 0.13
CA GLY A 76 -2.46 7.90 -1.32
C GLY A 76 -3.89 7.89 -1.86
N MET A 77 -4.08 8.47 -3.04
CA MET A 77 -5.36 8.62 -3.72
C MET A 77 -5.26 8.27 -5.20
N ASN A 78 -6.17 7.43 -5.70
CA ASN A 78 -6.34 7.20 -7.13
C ASN A 78 -7.12 8.36 -7.76
N VAL A 79 -6.60 8.91 -8.85
CA VAL A 79 -7.20 10.03 -9.60
C VAL A 79 -7.19 9.74 -11.10
N PHE A 80 -8.07 10.41 -11.85
CA PHE A 80 -8.22 10.28 -13.31
C PHE A 80 -8.05 11.65 -13.97
N LEU A 81 -6.94 12.33 -13.67
CA LEU A 81 -6.70 13.71 -14.15
C LEU A 81 -6.48 13.76 -15.67
N GLU A 82 -6.01 12.65 -16.26
CA GLU A 82 -5.85 12.53 -17.71
C GLU A 82 -7.17 12.56 -18.48
N GLN A 83 -8.28 12.18 -17.81
CA GLN A 83 -9.64 12.19 -18.38
C GLN A 83 -10.33 13.54 -18.24
N GLU A 84 -9.80 14.45 -17.43
CA GLU A 84 -10.36 15.78 -17.24
C GLU A 84 -9.94 16.73 -18.36
N VAL A 85 -10.91 17.22 -19.12
CA VAL A 85 -10.69 18.20 -20.18
C VAL A 85 -10.50 19.62 -19.62
N GLU A 86 -11.25 19.95 -18.58
CA GLU A 86 -11.28 21.28 -17.97
C GLU A 86 -10.18 21.40 -16.91
N LEU A 87 -9.23 22.33 -17.14
CA LEU A 87 -8.07 22.51 -16.26
C LEU A 87 -8.45 22.78 -14.79
N TRP A 88 -9.51 23.59 -14.56
CA TRP A 88 -9.95 23.90 -13.20
C TRP A 88 -10.44 22.66 -12.43
N LYS A 89 -10.94 21.62 -13.11
CA LYS A 89 -11.35 20.37 -12.47
C LYS A 89 -10.14 19.56 -11.99
N ARG A 90 -9.04 19.55 -12.77
CA ARG A 90 -7.78 18.96 -12.33
C ARG A 90 -7.26 19.66 -11.08
N GLU A 91 -7.18 21.00 -11.13
CA GLU A 91 -6.73 21.84 -10.02
C GLU A 91 -7.57 21.60 -8.77
N LYS A 92 -8.91 21.65 -8.88
CA LYS A 92 -9.83 21.41 -7.77
C LYS A 92 -9.70 19.99 -7.21
N THR A 93 -9.51 18.97 -8.05
CA THR A 93 -9.28 17.59 -7.61
C THR A 93 -8.02 17.50 -6.76
N VAL A 94 -6.90 18.00 -7.26
CA VAL A 94 -5.60 17.94 -6.54
C VAL A 94 -5.65 18.75 -5.26
N GLN A 95 -6.27 19.95 -5.28
CA GLN A 95 -6.47 20.76 -4.10
C GLN A 95 -7.25 20.02 -3.01
N MET A 96 -8.43 19.44 -3.35
CA MET A 96 -9.26 18.73 -2.37
C MET A 96 -8.57 17.48 -1.80
N VAL A 97 -7.80 16.77 -2.62
CA VAL A 97 -7.01 15.62 -2.17
C VAL A 97 -5.94 16.07 -1.16
N ALA A 98 -5.20 17.15 -1.45
CA ALA A 98 -4.20 17.70 -0.53
C ALA A 98 -4.83 18.24 0.77
N GLU A 99 -5.98 18.93 0.67
CA GLU A 99 -6.73 19.45 1.82
C GLU A 99 -7.29 18.34 2.73
N ALA A 100 -7.55 17.14 2.18
CA ALA A 100 -7.92 15.97 2.97
C ALA A 100 -6.72 15.29 3.64
N GLY A 101 -5.48 15.77 3.40
CA GLY A 101 -4.27 15.29 4.05
C GLY A 101 -3.55 14.16 3.31
N PHE A 102 -4.01 13.74 2.15
CA PHE A 102 -3.30 12.77 1.32
C PHE A 102 -1.95 13.33 0.84
N ARG A 103 -1.00 12.45 0.54
CA ARG A 103 0.37 12.81 0.13
C ARG A 103 0.79 12.22 -1.19
N TRP A 104 0.05 11.25 -1.73
CA TRP A 104 0.33 10.60 -3.00
C TRP A 104 -0.86 10.68 -3.93
N LEU A 105 -0.57 10.84 -5.22
CA LEU A 105 -1.52 10.63 -6.31
C LEU A 105 -1.08 9.41 -7.11
N ARG A 106 -1.95 8.43 -7.27
CA ARG A 106 -1.76 7.34 -8.23
C ARG A 106 -2.55 7.69 -9.49
N GLN A 107 -1.84 7.87 -10.61
CA GLN A 107 -2.32 8.50 -11.83
C GLN A 107 -1.85 7.75 -13.07
N SER A 108 -2.76 7.48 -14.01
CA SER A 108 -2.42 6.84 -15.28
C SER A 108 -1.65 7.77 -16.21
N PHE A 109 -0.63 7.20 -16.86
CA PHE A 109 0.15 7.77 -17.96
C PHE A 109 0.07 6.79 -19.14
N PRO A 110 -1.10 6.72 -19.83
CA PRO A 110 -1.32 5.77 -20.91
C PRO A 110 -0.36 6.02 -22.07
N TRP A 111 0.34 4.97 -22.51
CA TRP A 111 1.28 5.09 -23.62
C TRP A 111 0.59 5.56 -24.91
N GLU A 112 -0.62 5.03 -25.21
CA GLU A 112 -1.43 5.41 -26.36
C GLU A 112 -1.84 6.89 -26.41
N ASP A 113 -1.80 7.59 -25.27
CA ASP A 113 -2.16 9.02 -25.17
C ASP A 113 -0.93 9.95 -25.19
N ILE A 114 0.27 9.39 -25.13
CA ILE A 114 1.53 10.13 -25.09
C ILE A 114 2.31 9.95 -26.40
N GLU A 115 2.44 8.72 -26.89
CA GLU A 115 3.13 8.39 -28.15
C GLU A 115 2.09 7.87 -29.18
N ILE A 116 1.22 8.79 -29.63
CA ILE A 116 -0.08 8.49 -30.22
C ILE A 116 0.02 7.87 -31.60
N HIS A 117 0.86 8.43 -32.48
CA HIS A 117 0.79 8.16 -33.93
C HIS A 117 1.88 7.23 -34.44
N GLY A 118 2.90 6.95 -33.64
CA GLY A 118 4.01 6.10 -34.00
C GLY A 118 5.19 6.31 -33.05
N LYS A 119 6.17 5.43 -33.14
CA LYS A 119 7.36 5.46 -32.28
C LYS A 119 8.12 6.79 -32.37
N GLY A 120 8.35 7.41 -31.22
CA GLY A 120 9.05 8.70 -31.10
C GLY A 120 8.20 9.92 -31.44
N ASP A 121 6.91 9.74 -31.71
CA ASP A 121 5.99 10.82 -32.09
C ASP A 121 5.11 11.23 -30.92
N PHE A 122 5.50 12.28 -30.21
CA PHE A 122 4.84 12.85 -29.04
C PHE A 122 3.98 14.09 -29.39
N GLU A 123 3.47 14.19 -30.65
CA GLU A 123 2.58 15.23 -31.08
C GLU A 123 1.13 14.77 -31.02
N ASP A 124 0.26 15.57 -30.38
CA ASP A 124 -1.18 15.35 -30.40
C ASP A 124 -1.81 16.12 -31.57
N ARG A 125 -2.16 15.39 -32.65
CA ARG A 125 -2.81 15.91 -33.86
C ARG A 125 -4.32 15.87 -33.79
N ARG A 126 -4.90 15.46 -32.68
CA ARG A 126 -6.37 15.50 -32.45
C ARG A 126 -6.89 16.92 -32.28
N HIS A 127 -6.00 17.89 -32.11
CA HIS A 127 -6.31 19.33 -31.96
C HIS A 127 -5.71 20.17 -33.10
N ILE A 128 -6.32 21.34 -33.36
CA ILE A 128 -5.80 22.35 -34.29
C ILE A 128 -5.70 23.67 -33.53
N PRO A 129 -4.49 24.29 -33.41
CA PRO A 129 -3.19 23.76 -33.83
C PRO A 129 -2.78 22.48 -33.09
N HIS A 130 -1.89 21.70 -33.70
CA HIS A 130 -1.31 20.52 -33.05
C HIS A 130 -0.63 20.93 -31.74
N ARG A 131 -0.62 20.01 -30.74
CA ARG A 131 -0.06 20.24 -29.42
C ARG A 131 0.95 19.16 -29.09
N SER A 132 1.80 19.41 -28.10
CA SER A 132 2.60 18.34 -27.50
C SER A 132 1.66 17.41 -26.71
N ALA A 133 1.79 16.09 -26.90
CA ALA A 133 1.08 15.12 -26.09
C ALA A 133 1.50 15.17 -24.60
N TRP A 134 2.68 15.71 -24.31
CA TRP A 134 3.17 15.94 -22.96
C TRP A 134 2.47 17.06 -22.20
N GLU A 135 1.83 18.02 -22.87
CA GLU A 135 1.24 19.22 -22.24
C GLU A 135 0.30 18.85 -21.09
N LYS A 136 -0.54 17.83 -21.29
CA LYS A 136 -1.46 17.34 -20.27
C LYS A 136 -0.74 16.78 -19.04
N TYR A 137 0.29 15.97 -19.26
CA TYR A 137 1.07 15.30 -18.20
C TYR A 137 2.01 16.25 -17.50
N ASP A 138 2.61 17.20 -18.21
CA ASP A 138 3.38 18.32 -17.62
C ASP A 138 2.52 19.11 -16.63
N HIS A 139 1.27 19.40 -17.00
CA HIS A 139 0.33 20.09 -16.13
C HIS A 139 -0.03 19.24 -14.90
N ILE A 140 -0.27 17.94 -15.05
CA ILE A 140 -0.58 17.03 -13.94
C ILE A 140 0.60 16.97 -12.95
N VAL A 141 1.82 16.82 -13.45
CA VAL A 141 3.04 16.80 -12.61
C VAL A 141 3.22 18.13 -11.89
N ALA A 142 3.06 19.26 -12.60
CA ALA A 142 3.18 20.59 -11.99
C ALA A 142 2.14 20.83 -10.89
N LEU A 143 0.89 20.37 -11.07
CA LEU A 143 -0.14 20.46 -10.05
C LEU A 143 0.20 19.64 -8.80
N ALA A 144 0.70 18.41 -8.97
CA ALA A 144 1.12 17.59 -7.84
C ALA A 144 2.25 18.27 -7.04
N GLU A 145 3.27 18.79 -7.71
CA GLU A 145 4.38 19.56 -7.10
C GLU A 145 3.87 20.81 -6.37
N GLN A 146 2.98 21.57 -6.99
CA GLN A 146 2.40 22.80 -6.42
C GLN A 146 1.67 22.52 -5.10
N HIS A 147 1.05 21.34 -4.97
CA HIS A 147 0.31 20.96 -3.77
C HIS A 147 1.11 20.05 -2.83
N GLY A 148 2.40 19.81 -3.10
CA GLY A 148 3.28 18.98 -2.28
C GLY A 148 2.88 17.51 -2.22
N LEU A 149 2.38 16.97 -3.35
CA LEU A 149 1.97 15.59 -3.50
C LEU A 149 3.00 14.83 -4.35
N ASP A 150 3.36 13.64 -3.90
CA ASP A 150 4.16 12.69 -4.67
C ASP A 150 3.29 11.95 -5.71
N LEU A 151 3.89 11.53 -6.83
CA LEU A 151 3.21 10.81 -7.90
C LEU A 151 3.66 9.36 -7.99
N ILE A 152 2.67 8.47 -8.17
CA ILE A 152 2.83 7.11 -8.68
C ILE A 152 2.25 7.12 -10.11
N ALA A 153 3.12 7.13 -11.13
CA ALA A 153 2.69 7.09 -12.52
C ALA A 153 2.49 5.64 -12.99
N ILE A 154 1.27 5.32 -13.43
CA ILE A 154 0.95 3.99 -13.99
C ILE A 154 1.28 4.02 -15.48
N LEU A 155 2.23 3.21 -15.92
CA LEU A 155 2.66 3.10 -17.32
C LEU A 155 1.96 1.90 -17.96
N THR A 156 0.91 2.14 -18.74
CA THR A 156 0.03 1.11 -19.30
C THR A 156 -0.54 1.54 -20.66
N ASN A 157 -1.48 0.78 -21.20
CA ASN A 157 -2.22 1.06 -22.44
C ASN A 157 -1.30 1.28 -23.65
N PRO A 158 -0.67 0.22 -24.20
CA PRO A 158 0.13 0.35 -25.41
C PRO A 158 -0.71 0.81 -26.60
N PRO A 159 -0.22 1.72 -27.45
CA PRO A 159 -0.92 2.15 -28.66
C PRO A 159 -1.03 1.01 -29.68
N ALA A 160 -2.09 1.05 -30.49
CA ALA A 160 -2.35 0.03 -31.50
C ALA A 160 -1.16 -0.20 -32.46
N TRP A 161 -0.39 0.86 -32.79
CA TRP A 161 0.77 0.73 -33.67
C TRP A 161 1.91 -0.13 -33.10
N SER A 162 1.94 -0.37 -31.79
CA SER A 162 2.96 -1.21 -31.14
C SER A 162 2.75 -2.72 -31.36
N ARG A 163 1.66 -3.10 -32.03
CA ARG A 163 1.26 -4.47 -32.34
C ARG A 163 0.94 -4.61 -33.83
N ALA A 164 1.41 -5.70 -34.44
CA ALA A 164 1.15 -5.97 -35.86
C ALA A 164 -0.34 -6.19 -36.16
N ASP A 165 -1.10 -6.73 -35.21
CA ASP A 165 -2.53 -6.93 -35.27
C ASP A 165 -3.37 -5.79 -34.70
N GLY A 166 -2.72 -4.67 -34.33
CA GLY A 166 -3.39 -3.52 -33.71
C GLY A 166 -4.09 -3.91 -32.39
N ASP A 167 -5.37 -3.58 -32.30
CA ASP A 167 -6.20 -3.87 -31.10
C ASP A 167 -6.98 -5.19 -31.21
N ALA A 168 -6.62 -6.09 -32.11
CA ALA A 168 -7.34 -7.35 -32.29
C ALA A 168 -7.34 -8.27 -31.04
N ARG A 169 -6.35 -8.09 -30.16
CA ARG A 169 -6.25 -8.74 -28.84
C ARG A 169 -6.64 -7.82 -27.69
N GLY A 170 -7.42 -6.76 -27.95
CA GLY A 170 -7.79 -5.74 -26.97
C GLY A 170 -6.71 -4.66 -26.77
N THR A 171 -7.13 -3.50 -26.28
CA THR A 171 -6.26 -2.32 -26.07
C THR A 171 -5.23 -2.50 -24.97
N PHE A 172 -5.44 -3.44 -24.06
CA PHE A 172 -4.50 -3.79 -22.98
C PHE A 172 -3.54 -4.94 -23.36
N ALA A 173 -3.54 -5.40 -24.62
CA ALA A 173 -2.56 -6.40 -25.05
C ALA A 173 -1.13 -5.81 -25.01
N PRO A 174 -0.12 -6.57 -24.54
CA PRO A 174 1.26 -6.09 -24.54
C PRO A 174 1.77 -5.85 -25.97
N PRO A 175 2.78 -4.97 -26.15
CA PRO A 175 3.39 -4.74 -27.46
C PRO A 175 4.14 -5.97 -27.95
N ASP A 176 4.26 -6.13 -29.26
CA ASP A 176 5.01 -7.24 -29.87
C ASP A 176 6.53 -7.13 -29.59
N ASN A 177 7.06 -5.91 -29.51
CA ASN A 177 8.43 -5.63 -29.14
C ASN A 177 8.51 -4.91 -27.80
N LEU A 178 9.02 -5.59 -26.77
CA LEU A 178 9.12 -5.05 -25.42
C LEU A 178 10.10 -3.86 -25.31
N GLU A 179 11.08 -3.73 -26.22
CA GLU A 179 11.99 -2.57 -26.23
C GLU A 179 11.28 -1.27 -26.66
N ASP A 180 10.18 -1.36 -27.44
CA ASP A 180 9.37 -0.18 -27.75
C ASP A 180 8.66 0.34 -26.49
N TYR A 181 8.18 -0.55 -25.63
CA TYR A 181 7.68 -0.17 -24.30
C TYR A 181 8.81 0.36 -23.41
N GLY A 182 9.99 -0.27 -23.48
CA GLY A 182 11.20 0.21 -22.80
C GLY A 182 11.57 1.64 -23.18
N ASP A 183 11.51 1.98 -24.46
CA ASP A 183 11.83 3.34 -24.95
C ASP A 183 10.77 4.36 -24.48
N PHE A 184 9.49 3.98 -24.46
CA PHE A 184 8.41 4.81 -23.91
C PHE A 184 8.64 5.10 -22.42
N VAL A 185 8.84 4.07 -21.58
CA VAL A 185 9.03 4.28 -20.14
C VAL A 185 10.31 5.08 -19.84
N TYR A 186 11.36 4.89 -20.65
CA TYR A 186 12.58 5.72 -20.59
C TYR A 186 12.28 7.19 -20.90
N ALA A 187 11.48 7.47 -21.93
CA ALA A 187 11.09 8.84 -22.30
C ALA A 187 10.30 9.52 -21.16
N VAL A 188 9.35 8.80 -20.53
CA VAL A 188 8.60 9.31 -19.38
C VAL A 188 9.52 9.56 -18.19
N ALA A 189 10.34 8.57 -17.79
CA ALA A 189 11.22 8.68 -16.63
C ALA A 189 12.28 9.77 -16.81
N SER A 190 12.86 9.90 -18.03
CA SER A 190 13.82 10.98 -18.34
C SER A 190 13.18 12.36 -18.28
N ARG A 191 11.94 12.51 -18.80
CA ARG A 191 11.24 13.79 -18.78
C ARG A 191 10.94 14.27 -17.37
N TYR A 192 10.59 13.35 -16.47
CA TYR A 192 10.17 13.67 -15.12
C TYR A 192 11.16 13.20 -14.05
N GLN A 193 12.43 13.06 -14.42
CA GLN A 193 13.51 12.67 -13.50
C GLN A 193 13.51 13.56 -12.24
N GLY A 194 13.46 12.91 -11.06
CA GLY A 194 13.40 13.58 -9.77
C GLY A 194 12.08 14.30 -9.45
N ARG A 195 11.09 14.28 -10.37
CA ARG A 195 9.77 14.92 -10.21
C ARG A 195 8.65 13.90 -9.97
N ILE A 196 8.70 12.75 -10.65
CA ILE A 196 7.85 11.60 -10.36
C ILE A 196 8.64 10.62 -9.52
N ARG A 197 8.15 10.32 -8.34
CA ARG A 197 8.87 9.49 -7.36
C ARG A 197 8.76 8.00 -7.63
N ALA A 198 7.63 7.55 -8.19
CA ALA A 198 7.36 6.14 -8.37
C ALA A 198 6.67 5.84 -9.70
N TYR A 199 7.04 4.73 -10.33
CA TYR A 199 6.47 4.23 -11.58
C TYR A 199 5.92 2.84 -11.37
N GLN A 200 4.63 2.66 -11.64
CA GLN A 200 3.97 1.36 -11.65
C GLN A 200 3.97 0.82 -13.09
N VAL A 201 4.52 -0.36 -13.27
CA VAL A 201 4.62 -1.02 -14.59
C VAL A 201 3.40 -1.90 -14.81
N TRP A 202 2.45 -1.42 -15.61
CA TRP A 202 1.17 -2.08 -15.87
C TRP A 202 0.16 -1.98 -14.72
N ASN A 203 -1.05 -2.55 -14.96
CA ASN A 203 -2.10 -2.73 -13.96
C ASN A 203 -2.74 -4.11 -14.13
N GLU A 204 -3.04 -4.82 -13.05
CA GLU A 204 -3.76 -6.10 -12.96
C GLU A 204 -3.39 -7.16 -14.00
N PRO A 205 -2.10 -7.43 -14.29
CA PRO A 205 -1.69 -8.34 -15.36
C PRO A 205 -2.14 -9.79 -15.15
N ASN A 206 -2.71 -10.10 -13.99
CA ASN A 206 -3.18 -11.43 -13.60
C ASN A 206 -4.66 -11.68 -13.90
N ILE A 207 -5.40 -10.72 -14.48
CA ILE A 207 -6.83 -10.90 -14.82
C ILE A 207 -7.14 -10.46 -16.26
N TYR A 208 -8.23 -11.01 -16.80
CA TYR A 208 -8.82 -10.57 -18.06
C TYR A 208 -9.63 -9.27 -17.83
N PRO A 209 -9.61 -8.29 -18.73
CA PRO A 209 -8.80 -8.21 -19.98
C PRO A 209 -7.47 -7.46 -19.82
N GLU A 210 -6.96 -7.27 -18.63
CA GLU A 210 -5.84 -6.38 -18.29
C GLU A 210 -4.48 -6.80 -18.89
N TRP A 211 -4.39 -8.03 -19.40
CA TRP A 211 -3.27 -8.53 -20.22
C TRP A 211 -3.68 -8.73 -21.70
N GLY A 212 -4.72 -8.03 -22.14
CA GLY A 212 -5.38 -8.22 -23.42
C GLY A 212 -6.40 -9.37 -23.40
N GLU A 213 -7.11 -9.53 -24.53
CA GLU A 213 -8.07 -10.61 -24.73
C GLU A 213 -7.37 -11.94 -25.07
N GLN A 214 -6.45 -12.31 -24.20
CA GLN A 214 -5.59 -13.50 -24.31
C GLN A 214 -5.32 -14.08 -22.92
N PRO A 215 -4.81 -15.31 -22.81
CA PRO A 215 -4.41 -15.89 -21.53
C PRO A 215 -3.37 -15.03 -20.82
N VAL A 216 -3.50 -14.87 -19.50
CA VAL A 216 -2.50 -14.19 -18.67
C VAL A 216 -1.16 -14.94 -18.72
N ASP A 217 -0.05 -14.19 -18.82
CA ASP A 217 1.30 -14.75 -18.96
C ASP A 217 2.25 -14.14 -17.92
N PRO A 218 2.44 -14.77 -16.75
CA PRO A 218 3.35 -14.29 -15.72
C PRO A 218 4.80 -14.13 -16.21
N ALA A 219 5.28 -15.02 -17.08
CA ALA A 219 6.62 -14.95 -17.63
C ALA A 219 6.75 -13.82 -18.66
N GLY A 220 5.73 -13.63 -19.51
CA GLY A 220 5.65 -12.51 -20.44
C GLY A 220 5.60 -11.18 -19.71
N TYR A 221 4.78 -11.08 -18.68
CA TYR A 221 4.72 -9.90 -17.82
C TYR A 221 6.06 -9.65 -17.12
N THR A 222 6.73 -10.69 -16.61
CA THR A 222 8.05 -10.55 -15.98
C THR A 222 9.09 -9.98 -16.95
N ARG A 223 9.11 -10.43 -18.22
CA ARG A 223 10.00 -9.85 -19.24
C ARG A 223 9.72 -8.37 -19.49
N LEU A 224 8.43 -7.98 -19.59
CA LEU A 224 8.02 -6.58 -19.75
C LEU A 224 8.45 -5.75 -18.52
N LEU A 225 8.21 -6.24 -17.30
CA LEU A 225 8.61 -5.60 -16.06
C LEU A 225 10.12 -5.38 -15.98
N CYS A 226 10.92 -6.40 -16.31
CA CYS A 226 12.37 -6.30 -16.28
C CYS A 226 12.93 -5.31 -17.33
N THR A 227 12.31 -5.25 -18.52
CA THR A 227 12.64 -4.25 -19.53
C THR A 227 12.34 -2.84 -19.01
N ALA A 228 11.14 -2.62 -18.45
CA ALA A 228 10.77 -1.33 -17.88
C ALA A 228 11.65 -0.94 -16.71
N TYR A 229 11.94 -1.85 -15.76
CA TYR A 229 12.81 -1.61 -14.62
C TYR A 229 14.18 -1.10 -15.05
N ARG A 230 14.83 -1.82 -15.96
CA ARG A 230 16.13 -1.42 -16.50
C ARG A 230 16.09 -0.03 -17.10
N ARG A 231 15.08 0.27 -17.92
CA ARG A 231 14.94 1.54 -18.64
C ARG A 231 14.59 2.71 -17.71
N ILE A 232 13.75 2.48 -16.68
CA ILE A 232 13.44 3.49 -15.67
C ILE A 232 14.68 3.80 -14.85
N LYS A 233 15.41 2.78 -14.36
CA LYS A 233 16.64 2.98 -13.57
C LYS A 233 17.78 3.60 -14.37
N GLU A 234 17.83 3.41 -15.69
CA GLU A 234 18.75 4.11 -16.58
C GLU A 234 18.44 5.60 -16.68
N ALA A 235 17.15 5.97 -16.72
CA ALA A 235 16.71 7.36 -16.83
C ALA A 235 16.72 8.08 -15.47
N ASP A 236 16.28 7.39 -14.40
CA ASP A 236 16.20 7.91 -13.03
C ASP A 236 16.55 6.79 -12.02
N PRO A 237 17.80 6.70 -11.59
CA PRO A 237 18.25 5.67 -10.63
C PRO A 237 17.53 5.69 -9.28
N GLU A 238 17.02 6.87 -8.86
CA GLU A 238 16.35 7.05 -7.57
C GLU A 238 14.85 6.74 -7.65
N ALA A 239 14.27 6.62 -8.84
CA ALA A 239 12.86 6.31 -9.03
C ALA A 239 12.50 4.93 -8.45
N ILE A 240 11.36 4.84 -7.78
CA ILE A 240 10.83 3.60 -7.23
C ILE A 240 10.02 2.88 -8.32
N VAL A 241 10.33 1.61 -8.57
CA VAL A 241 9.62 0.81 -9.57
C VAL A 241 8.69 -0.20 -8.89
N LEU A 242 7.40 -0.06 -9.17
CA LEU A 242 6.36 -0.96 -8.68
C LEU A 242 6.01 -2.00 -9.76
N THR A 243 5.67 -3.20 -9.32
CA THR A 243 4.96 -4.15 -10.20
C THR A 243 3.62 -3.58 -10.65
N GLY A 244 3.00 -4.14 -11.68
CA GLY A 244 1.58 -3.97 -11.94
C GLY A 244 0.78 -4.48 -10.73
N ALA A 245 -0.18 -3.68 -10.27
CA ALA A 245 -0.96 -4.03 -9.11
C ALA A 245 -1.70 -5.36 -9.34
N LEU A 246 -1.41 -6.38 -8.53
CA LEU A 246 -2.07 -7.68 -8.69
C LEU A 246 -3.51 -7.60 -8.18
N ALA A 247 -4.46 -8.01 -9.03
CA ALA A 247 -5.87 -8.08 -8.67
C ALA A 247 -6.11 -9.22 -7.67
N GLN A 248 -6.87 -8.96 -6.62
CA GLN A 248 -7.37 -10.00 -5.73
C GLN A 248 -8.34 -10.90 -6.49
N THR A 249 -8.04 -12.18 -6.61
CA THR A 249 -8.96 -13.15 -7.21
C THR A 249 -8.83 -14.53 -6.59
N ILE A 250 -9.94 -15.24 -6.51
CA ILE A 250 -9.98 -16.66 -6.13
C ILE A 250 -9.92 -17.57 -7.38
N GLY A 251 -9.88 -16.97 -8.57
CA GLY A 251 -9.76 -17.72 -9.82
C GLY A 251 -8.45 -18.49 -9.87
N TYR A 252 -8.55 -19.77 -10.21
CA TYR A 252 -7.41 -20.58 -10.58
C TYR A 252 -7.38 -20.67 -12.10
N ASP A 253 -6.19 -20.78 -12.67
CA ASP A 253 -6.06 -21.09 -14.09
C ASP A 253 -6.52 -22.55 -14.33
N PHE A 254 -7.78 -22.72 -14.64
CA PHE A 254 -8.39 -24.01 -14.90
C PHE A 254 -8.63 -24.29 -16.39
N GLY A 255 -7.80 -23.75 -17.26
CA GLY A 255 -7.88 -24.15 -18.66
C GLY A 255 -7.66 -23.04 -19.69
N PRO A 256 -7.73 -23.40 -20.98
CA PRO A 256 -7.31 -22.54 -22.09
C PRO A 256 -8.39 -21.54 -22.51
N GLY A 257 -9.03 -20.85 -21.56
CA GLY A 257 -10.03 -19.82 -21.89
C GLY A 257 -9.44 -18.41 -21.77
N PRO A 258 -9.71 -17.49 -22.69
CA PRO A 258 -9.24 -16.10 -22.59
C PRO A 258 -9.88 -15.31 -21.43
N TRP A 259 -10.83 -15.90 -20.74
CA TRP A 259 -11.69 -15.24 -19.73
C TRP A 259 -11.26 -15.50 -18.28
N THR A 260 -10.15 -16.18 -18.07
CA THR A 260 -9.74 -16.60 -16.73
C THR A 260 -8.63 -15.72 -16.18
N GLY A 261 -8.88 -15.10 -15.03
CA GLY A 261 -7.83 -14.52 -14.20
C GLY A 261 -7.05 -15.62 -13.48
N MET A 262 -5.77 -15.37 -13.23
CA MET A 262 -4.92 -16.19 -12.37
C MET A 262 -4.95 -15.65 -10.96
N ASN A 263 -5.08 -16.55 -9.97
CA ASN A 263 -4.94 -16.17 -8.55
C ASN A 263 -3.62 -15.44 -8.33
N GLU A 264 -3.63 -14.32 -7.60
CA GLU A 264 -2.48 -13.44 -7.40
C GLU A 264 -1.31 -14.16 -6.70
N PHE A 265 -1.56 -15.13 -5.84
CA PHE A 265 -0.49 -15.91 -5.20
C PHE A 265 0.24 -16.79 -6.22
N VAL A 266 -0.53 -17.43 -7.11
CA VAL A 266 0.03 -18.28 -8.18
C VAL A 266 0.76 -17.42 -9.20
N PHE A 267 0.18 -16.27 -9.57
CA PHE A 267 0.80 -15.34 -10.52
C PHE A 267 2.13 -14.82 -9.97
N LEU A 268 2.15 -14.35 -8.71
CA LEU A 268 3.37 -13.86 -8.06
C LEU A 268 4.45 -14.93 -7.98
N GLN A 269 4.09 -16.19 -7.59
CA GLN A 269 5.09 -17.27 -7.56
C GLN A 269 5.67 -17.51 -8.95
N ARG A 270 4.85 -17.55 -9.99
CA ARG A 270 5.32 -17.72 -11.38
C ARG A 270 6.16 -16.53 -11.87
N MET A 271 5.91 -15.31 -11.39
CA MET A 271 6.79 -14.17 -11.62
C MET A 271 8.17 -14.41 -10.99
N TYR A 272 8.22 -14.88 -9.73
CA TYR A 272 9.49 -15.24 -9.08
C TYR A 272 10.23 -16.35 -9.82
N ASP A 273 9.51 -17.39 -10.25
CA ASP A 273 10.07 -18.50 -11.03
C ASP A 273 10.65 -18.00 -12.37
N ALA A 274 10.11 -16.92 -12.92
CA ALA A 274 10.59 -16.25 -14.13
C ALA A 274 11.68 -15.19 -13.87
N GLY A 275 12.13 -15.00 -12.62
CA GLY A 275 13.24 -14.10 -12.26
C GLY A 275 12.83 -12.66 -11.92
N ALA A 276 11.57 -12.41 -11.56
CA ALA A 276 11.06 -11.05 -11.28
C ALA A 276 11.76 -10.36 -10.09
N ALA A 277 12.33 -11.11 -9.13
CA ALA A 277 12.90 -10.53 -7.91
C ALA A 277 13.90 -9.37 -8.16
N ALA A 278 14.63 -9.40 -9.27
CA ALA A 278 15.60 -8.34 -9.63
C ALA A 278 14.98 -7.15 -10.37
N CYS A 279 13.65 -7.14 -10.60
CA CYS A 279 13.02 -6.24 -11.56
C CYS A 279 11.94 -5.33 -10.94
N PHE A 280 11.87 -5.21 -9.62
CA PHE A 280 10.99 -4.27 -8.92
C PHE A 280 11.54 -3.92 -7.54
N ASP A 281 11.18 -2.74 -7.05
CA ASP A 281 11.49 -2.27 -5.69
C ASP A 281 10.30 -2.53 -4.75
N VAL A 282 9.07 -2.49 -5.26
CA VAL A 282 7.82 -2.58 -4.50
C VAL A 282 6.86 -3.56 -5.18
N LEU A 283 6.27 -4.47 -4.41
CA LEU A 283 5.13 -5.25 -4.86
C LEU A 283 3.85 -4.41 -4.72
N ALA A 284 3.21 -4.07 -5.83
CA ALA A 284 1.91 -3.42 -5.83
C ALA A 284 0.78 -4.45 -5.87
N VAL A 285 -0.25 -4.23 -5.06
CA VAL A 285 -1.43 -5.12 -5.00
C VAL A 285 -2.70 -4.31 -4.83
N ASN A 286 -3.81 -4.80 -5.37
CA ASN A 286 -5.14 -4.29 -5.06
C ASN A 286 -5.69 -5.06 -3.86
N ASP A 287 -6.27 -4.36 -2.89
CA ASP A 287 -6.73 -4.96 -1.63
C ASP A 287 -8.09 -4.38 -1.20
N TYR A 288 -9.16 -4.82 -1.86
CA TYR A 288 -10.50 -4.33 -1.62
C TYR A 288 -11.17 -4.95 -0.40
N ILE A 289 -12.04 -4.17 0.24
CA ILE A 289 -12.90 -4.57 1.36
C ILE A 289 -14.23 -5.06 0.76
N LEU A 290 -14.31 -6.34 0.35
CA LEU A 290 -15.47 -6.83 -0.40
C LEU A 290 -16.56 -7.45 0.48
N TRP A 291 -16.22 -8.42 1.33
CA TRP A 291 -17.20 -9.30 1.97
C TRP A 291 -17.22 -9.23 3.50
N SER A 292 -16.24 -8.60 4.11
CA SER A 292 -16.15 -8.36 5.55
C SER A 292 -15.38 -7.07 5.79
N ALA A 293 -15.61 -6.40 6.92
CA ALA A 293 -14.88 -5.20 7.29
C ALA A 293 -13.37 -5.48 7.41
N PRO A 294 -12.51 -4.44 7.32
CA PRO A 294 -11.06 -4.62 7.37
C PRO A 294 -10.54 -5.20 8.68
N THR A 295 -11.36 -5.21 9.73
CA THR A 295 -11.04 -5.80 11.04
C THR A 295 -11.12 -7.33 11.07
N ASP A 296 -11.58 -7.99 10.00
CA ASP A 296 -11.67 -9.45 9.92
C ASP A 296 -10.28 -10.12 10.02
N ARG A 297 -10.08 -10.90 11.08
CA ARG A 297 -8.81 -11.60 11.38
C ARG A 297 -8.86 -13.10 11.10
N ARG A 298 -9.94 -13.58 10.47
CA ARG A 298 -10.04 -15.00 10.09
C ARG A 298 -9.02 -15.33 9.01
N MET A 299 -8.27 -16.41 9.22
CA MET A 299 -7.29 -16.91 8.26
C MET A 299 -7.97 -17.70 7.13
N ARG A 300 -8.32 -17.00 6.05
CA ARG A 300 -9.06 -17.54 4.90
C ARG A 300 -8.38 -17.20 3.57
N PRO A 301 -7.24 -17.83 3.21
CA PRO A 301 -6.54 -17.53 1.94
C PRO A 301 -7.39 -17.82 0.69
N TRP A 302 -8.44 -18.64 0.85
CA TRP A 302 -9.40 -18.97 -0.23
C TRP A 302 -10.54 -17.94 -0.37
N ALA A 303 -10.60 -16.90 0.45
CA ALA A 303 -11.59 -15.85 0.39
C ALA A 303 -10.94 -14.49 0.08
N VAL A 304 -11.62 -13.66 -0.69
CA VAL A 304 -11.18 -12.28 -0.93
C VAL A 304 -11.54 -11.44 0.29
N THR A 305 -10.53 -11.12 1.09
CA THR A 305 -10.65 -10.30 2.31
C THR A 305 -9.48 -9.34 2.40
N PHE A 306 -9.62 -8.29 3.19
CA PHE A 306 -8.54 -7.32 3.44
C PHE A 306 -7.26 -7.92 4.06
N ALA A 307 -7.25 -9.18 4.48
CA ALA A 307 -6.08 -9.86 5.05
C ALA A 307 -5.16 -10.53 4.01
N ARG A 308 -5.48 -10.45 2.71
CA ARG A 308 -4.71 -11.12 1.65
C ARG A 308 -3.23 -10.68 1.54
N PRO A 309 -2.87 -9.42 1.82
CA PRO A 309 -1.47 -9.00 1.85
C PRO A 309 -0.58 -9.83 2.79
N LEU A 310 -1.13 -10.43 3.87
CA LEU A 310 -0.38 -11.32 4.75
C LEU A 310 0.17 -12.56 4.01
N TYR A 311 -0.60 -13.14 3.10
CA TYR A 311 -0.20 -14.32 2.33
C TYR A 311 0.75 -13.96 1.18
N LEU A 312 0.59 -12.80 0.57
CA LEU A 312 1.55 -12.26 -0.39
C LEU A 312 2.89 -11.98 0.29
N ARG A 313 2.86 -11.42 1.50
CA ARG A 313 4.06 -11.22 2.31
C ARG A 313 4.77 -12.53 2.65
N ASP A 314 4.03 -13.58 3.04
CA ASP A 314 4.59 -14.93 3.27
C ASP A 314 5.31 -15.46 2.02
N LEU A 315 4.71 -15.23 0.85
CA LEU A 315 5.29 -15.64 -0.43
C LEU A 315 6.57 -14.85 -0.77
N MET A 316 6.58 -13.53 -0.54
CA MET A 316 7.80 -12.70 -0.69
C MET A 316 8.92 -13.18 0.23
N VAL A 317 8.61 -13.44 1.50
CA VAL A 317 9.58 -13.99 2.47
C VAL A 317 10.12 -15.33 2.00
N ALA A 318 9.26 -16.22 1.47
CA ALA A 318 9.68 -17.53 0.95
C ALA A 318 10.62 -17.42 -0.25
N ASN A 319 10.52 -16.35 -1.05
CA ASN A 319 11.34 -16.09 -2.22
C ASN A 319 12.55 -15.17 -1.93
N GLY A 320 12.82 -14.83 -0.67
CA GLY A 320 13.98 -14.03 -0.27
C GLY A 320 13.80 -12.51 -0.39
N ASP A 321 12.58 -12.02 -0.70
CA ASP A 321 12.25 -10.60 -0.88
C ASP A 321 11.65 -9.96 0.39
N ALA A 322 12.02 -10.43 1.58
CA ALA A 322 11.54 -9.86 2.85
C ALA A 322 11.91 -8.37 3.05
N HIS A 323 12.93 -7.88 2.37
CA HIS A 323 13.40 -6.49 2.42
C HIS A 323 12.59 -5.52 1.55
N LYS A 324 11.66 -6.03 0.71
CA LYS A 324 10.80 -5.21 -0.14
C LYS A 324 9.41 -5.00 0.47
N PRO A 325 8.79 -3.83 0.28
CA PRO A 325 7.46 -3.53 0.80
C PRO A 325 6.35 -4.04 -0.13
N ILE A 326 5.14 -4.07 0.42
CA ILE A 326 3.90 -4.10 -0.34
C ILE A 326 3.28 -2.69 -0.30
N TRP A 327 2.87 -2.15 -1.47
CA TRP A 327 2.00 -0.99 -1.52
C TRP A 327 0.61 -1.40 -1.99
N LEU A 328 -0.41 -0.93 -1.28
CA LEU A 328 -1.79 -1.17 -1.69
C LEU A 328 -2.16 -0.12 -2.74
N ALA A 329 -2.22 -0.57 -4.00
CA ALA A 329 -2.45 0.31 -5.14
C ALA A 329 -3.91 0.77 -5.23
N GLU A 330 -4.83 -0.08 -4.79
CA GLU A 330 -6.26 0.21 -4.76
C GLU A 330 -6.88 -0.42 -3.50
N MET A 331 -7.49 0.39 -2.65
CA MET A 331 -8.15 -0.06 -1.42
C MET A 331 -9.43 0.75 -1.20
N ASN A 332 -10.55 0.08 -1.10
CA ASN A 332 -11.84 0.68 -0.70
C ASN A 332 -12.91 -0.39 -0.48
N ALA A 333 -14.07 0.02 0.07
CA ALA A 333 -15.32 -0.71 0.09
C ALA A 333 -16.32 -0.05 -0.87
N ASN A 334 -17.17 -0.85 -1.54
CA ASN A 334 -18.11 -0.37 -2.55
C ASN A 334 -19.47 0.04 -1.95
N ALA A 335 -19.77 1.32 -1.96
CA ALA A 335 -21.05 1.87 -1.48
C ALA A 335 -22.15 1.85 -2.57
N VAL A 336 -22.26 0.75 -3.33
CA VAL A 336 -23.28 0.59 -4.36
C VAL A 336 -24.67 0.56 -3.71
N PRO A 337 -25.66 1.33 -4.21
CA PRO A 337 -27.04 1.30 -3.75
C PRO A 337 -27.66 -0.09 -3.89
N ASP A 338 -28.65 -0.38 -3.09
CA ASP A 338 -29.43 -1.64 -3.19
C ASP A 338 -30.39 -1.58 -4.39
N ASP A 339 -29.79 -1.61 -5.59
CA ASP A 339 -30.48 -1.58 -6.87
C ASP A 339 -29.91 -2.65 -7.81
N PRO A 340 -30.61 -3.79 -7.97
CA PRO A 340 -30.16 -4.89 -8.83
C PRO A 340 -30.16 -4.57 -10.33
N THR A 341 -30.65 -3.39 -10.74
CA THR A 341 -30.57 -2.94 -12.14
C THR A 341 -29.19 -2.37 -12.48
N ILE A 342 -28.37 -2.05 -11.49
CA ILE A 342 -26.98 -1.64 -11.68
C ILE A 342 -26.19 -2.84 -12.20
N GLN A 343 -25.47 -2.65 -13.28
CA GLN A 343 -24.64 -3.69 -13.89
C GLN A 343 -23.51 -4.09 -12.93
N ASN A 344 -23.19 -5.38 -12.88
CA ASN A 344 -22.22 -5.96 -11.94
C ASN A 344 -22.59 -5.76 -10.46
N PHE A 345 -23.88 -5.55 -10.16
CA PHE A 345 -24.38 -5.46 -8.78
C PHE A 345 -23.93 -6.68 -7.96
N GLY A 346 -23.37 -6.44 -6.78
CA GLY A 346 -22.82 -7.47 -5.90
C GLY A 346 -21.46 -8.05 -6.28
N ALA A 347 -20.90 -7.74 -7.46
CA ALA A 347 -19.59 -8.25 -7.88
C ALA A 347 -18.43 -7.74 -7.00
N TYR A 348 -18.57 -6.53 -6.46
CA TYR A 348 -17.54 -5.84 -5.68
C TYR A 348 -17.94 -5.63 -4.21
N GLY A 349 -18.73 -6.54 -3.66
CA GLY A 349 -19.33 -6.34 -2.34
C GLY A 349 -20.40 -5.24 -2.35
N GLN A 350 -20.98 -4.99 -1.19
CA GLN A 350 -21.95 -3.92 -0.98
C GLN A 350 -21.89 -3.44 0.45
N VAL A 351 -21.70 -2.13 0.64
CA VAL A 351 -21.77 -1.47 1.95
C VAL A 351 -22.61 -0.20 1.83
N THR A 352 -23.07 0.37 2.95
CA THR A 352 -23.66 1.71 2.96
C THR A 352 -22.57 2.79 2.88
N LEU A 353 -22.96 4.04 2.59
CA LEU A 353 -22.04 5.18 2.63
C LEU A 353 -21.41 5.37 4.01
N GLU A 354 -22.17 5.08 5.09
CA GLU A 354 -21.69 5.16 6.47
C GLU A 354 -20.70 4.03 6.78
N GLN A 355 -20.94 2.82 6.26
CA GLN A 355 -19.98 1.71 6.38
C GLN A 355 -18.69 2.00 5.61
N GLN A 356 -18.78 2.51 4.38
CA GLN A 356 -17.61 2.92 3.61
C GLN A 356 -16.78 3.96 4.38
N ALA A 357 -17.45 4.99 4.93
CA ALA A 357 -16.82 6.05 5.73
C ALA A 357 -16.14 5.50 6.99
N ARG A 358 -16.68 4.43 7.61
CA ARG A 358 -16.07 3.77 8.77
C ARG A 358 -14.96 2.80 8.39
N TYR A 359 -15.12 2.04 7.31
CA TYR A 359 -14.18 0.98 6.95
C TYR A 359 -12.87 1.51 6.37
N ALA A 360 -12.91 2.60 5.61
CA ALA A 360 -11.71 3.16 5.02
C ALA A 360 -10.66 3.55 6.09
N PRO A 361 -10.96 4.36 7.14
CA PRO A 361 -10.00 4.64 8.20
C PRO A 361 -9.53 3.37 8.94
N LEU A 362 -10.42 2.40 9.20
CA LEU A 362 -10.06 1.15 9.88
C LEU A 362 -9.09 0.30 9.08
N ALA A 363 -9.15 0.33 7.75
CA ALA A 363 -8.19 -0.35 6.89
C ALA A 363 -6.79 0.26 7.01
N TYR A 364 -6.67 1.59 6.96
CA TYR A 364 -5.41 2.28 7.19
C TYR A 364 -4.87 2.00 8.59
N GLU A 365 -5.71 2.11 9.63
CA GLU A 365 -5.30 1.87 11.01
C GLU A 365 -4.75 0.44 11.19
N ARG A 366 -5.44 -0.57 10.64
CA ARG A 366 -4.98 -1.96 10.71
C ARG A 366 -3.64 -2.15 10.02
N ALA A 367 -3.49 -1.65 8.80
CA ALA A 367 -2.23 -1.79 8.06
C ALA A 367 -1.08 -1.11 8.80
N LEU A 368 -1.26 0.11 9.29
CA LEU A 368 -0.25 0.85 10.05
C LEU A 368 0.18 0.13 11.33
N ARG A 369 -0.78 -0.46 12.06
CA ARG A 369 -0.50 -1.11 13.35
C ARG A 369 0.10 -2.50 13.22
N GLU A 370 -0.29 -3.26 12.18
CA GLU A 370 -0.01 -4.69 12.09
C GLU A 370 1.01 -5.04 11.00
N TRP A 371 1.19 -4.18 9.98
CA TRP A 371 1.95 -4.49 8.78
C TRP A 371 3.08 -3.50 8.52
N PRO A 372 4.18 -3.52 9.31
CA PRO A 372 5.30 -2.57 9.16
C PRO A 372 6.01 -2.65 7.81
N TRP A 373 5.70 -3.66 7.01
CA TRP A 373 6.17 -3.87 5.65
C TRP A 373 5.22 -3.31 4.57
N VAL A 374 4.12 -2.67 4.96
CA VAL A 374 3.24 -1.92 4.05
C VAL A 374 3.68 -0.48 4.02
N GLY A 375 3.86 0.05 2.81
CA GLY A 375 4.18 1.47 2.58
C GLY A 375 2.93 2.29 2.24
N VAL A 376 2.81 2.75 0.98
CA VAL A 376 1.69 3.58 0.55
C VAL A 376 0.41 2.77 0.34
N ILE A 377 -0.72 3.33 0.78
CA ILE A 377 -2.07 2.78 0.59
C ILE A 377 -2.88 3.81 -0.18
N ASN A 378 -3.30 3.47 -1.39
CA ASN A 378 -4.06 4.37 -2.23
C ASN A 378 -5.55 4.07 -2.14
N PHE A 379 -6.33 5.05 -1.70
CA PHE A 379 -7.79 4.94 -1.72
C PHE A 379 -8.29 4.85 -3.17
N TRP A 380 -9.14 3.94 -3.48
CA TRP A 380 -9.77 3.75 -4.79
C TRP A 380 -11.17 4.34 -4.76
N PHE A 381 -11.48 5.39 -5.37
CA PHE A 381 -10.82 6.50 -6.07
C PHE A 381 -11.44 7.85 -5.66
N PHE A 382 -10.88 8.99 -6.06
CA PHE A 382 -11.40 10.30 -5.67
C PHE A 382 -12.77 10.58 -6.30
N ARG A 383 -12.85 10.71 -7.64
CA ARG A 383 -14.10 10.92 -8.38
C ARG A 383 -14.00 10.49 -9.84
N ARG A 384 -15.14 10.27 -10.50
CA ARG A 384 -15.22 10.14 -11.95
C ARG A 384 -15.45 11.51 -12.62
N PRO A 385 -15.02 11.70 -13.89
CA PRO A 385 -15.24 12.96 -14.63
C PRO A 385 -16.72 13.31 -14.82
N SER A 386 -17.59 12.31 -14.89
CA SER A 386 -19.04 12.45 -15.12
C SER A 386 -19.82 11.25 -14.56
N ASP A 387 -21.16 11.32 -14.67
CA ASP A 387 -22.09 10.25 -14.27
C ASP A 387 -22.30 9.18 -15.36
N ALA A 388 -21.48 9.15 -16.42
CA ALA A 388 -21.67 8.22 -17.54
C ALA A 388 -21.64 6.74 -17.12
N GLU A 389 -20.95 6.42 -16.02
CA GLU A 389 -20.81 5.06 -15.48
C GLU A 389 -21.73 4.78 -14.29
N GLN A 390 -22.71 5.65 -13.98
CA GLN A 390 -23.61 5.48 -12.82
C GLN A 390 -24.44 4.19 -12.82
N ASN A 391 -24.55 3.53 -13.99
CA ASN A 391 -25.19 2.24 -14.13
C ASN A 391 -24.25 1.03 -13.87
N GLN A 392 -23.01 1.29 -13.44
CA GLN A 392 -21.99 0.29 -13.16
C GLN A 392 -21.66 0.26 -11.67
N ALA A 393 -21.52 -0.93 -11.09
CA ALA A 393 -21.24 -1.06 -9.66
C ALA A 393 -19.89 -0.44 -9.24
N TRP A 394 -18.88 -0.46 -10.10
CA TRP A 394 -17.58 0.16 -9.79
C TRP A 394 -17.62 1.70 -9.66
N TYR A 395 -18.62 2.39 -10.21
CA TYR A 395 -18.80 3.83 -10.06
C TYR A 395 -18.93 4.26 -8.58
N TYR A 396 -19.44 3.38 -7.72
CA TYR A 396 -19.78 3.67 -6.34
C TYR A 396 -18.63 3.53 -5.34
N PHE A 397 -17.41 3.29 -5.83
CA PHE A 397 -16.20 3.42 -5.01
C PHE A 397 -15.76 4.87 -4.77
N ARG A 398 -16.34 5.84 -5.48
CA ARG A 398 -15.94 7.25 -5.44
C ARG A 398 -16.00 7.84 -4.04
N MET A 399 -15.07 8.77 -3.76
CA MET A 399 -15.04 9.56 -2.52
C MET A 399 -15.84 10.87 -2.65
N VAL A 400 -15.96 11.38 -3.89
CA VAL A 400 -16.58 12.65 -4.22
C VAL A 400 -17.42 12.47 -5.50
N GLU A 401 -18.58 13.12 -5.56
CA GLU A 401 -19.43 13.11 -6.75
C GLU A 401 -18.78 13.88 -7.92
N PRO A 402 -19.20 13.64 -9.18
CA PRO A 402 -18.64 14.36 -10.33
C PRO A 402 -18.74 15.88 -10.25
N ASP A 403 -19.71 16.42 -9.52
CA ASP A 403 -19.88 17.86 -9.28
C ASP A 403 -19.04 18.42 -8.13
N PHE A 404 -18.16 17.57 -7.55
CA PHE A 404 -17.32 17.85 -6.37
C PHE A 404 -18.08 17.90 -5.03
N THR A 405 -19.30 17.37 -4.95
CA THR A 405 -19.98 17.18 -3.66
C THR A 405 -19.30 16.04 -2.89
N PRO A 406 -18.72 16.30 -1.70
CA PRO A 406 -18.04 15.26 -0.92
C PRO A 406 -19.04 14.26 -0.33
N LEU A 407 -18.70 12.98 -0.39
CA LEU A 407 -19.42 11.89 0.29
C LEU A 407 -18.92 11.72 1.74
N PRO A 408 -19.65 10.99 2.61
CA PRO A 408 -19.27 10.79 4.01
C PRO A 408 -17.83 10.29 4.20
N VAL A 409 -17.33 9.44 3.31
CA VAL A 409 -15.97 8.89 3.36
C VAL A 409 -14.89 9.96 3.17
N TYR A 410 -15.16 11.05 2.44
CA TYR A 410 -14.23 12.17 2.30
C TYR A 410 -13.94 12.82 3.66
N TYR A 411 -14.99 13.13 4.40
CA TYR A 411 -14.86 13.75 5.72
C TYR A 411 -14.23 12.78 6.72
N ALA A 412 -14.64 11.52 6.72
CA ALA A 412 -14.08 10.50 7.60
C ALA A 412 -12.57 10.31 7.40
N MET A 413 -12.11 10.26 6.14
CA MET A 413 -10.68 10.17 5.84
C MET A 413 -9.93 11.45 6.18
N LYS A 414 -10.50 12.62 5.87
CA LYS A 414 -9.91 13.93 6.24
C LYS A 414 -9.72 14.03 7.75
N ASP A 415 -10.76 13.73 8.54
CA ASP A 415 -10.71 13.80 10.00
C ASP A 415 -9.69 12.78 10.56
N TYR A 416 -9.66 11.56 10.01
CA TYR A 416 -8.71 10.53 10.40
C TYR A 416 -7.27 10.97 10.12
N ILE A 417 -6.95 11.40 8.90
CA ILE A 417 -5.59 11.77 8.48
C ILE A 417 -5.09 12.99 9.26
N THR A 418 -5.92 14.04 9.38
CA THR A 418 -5.51 15.29 10.05
C THR A 418 -5.49 15.17 11.57
N GLY A 419 -6.28 14.26 12.15
CA GLY A 419 -6.30 13.98 13.58
C GLY A 419 -5.27 12.94 14.05
N LEU A 420 -4.62 12.24 13.12
CA LEU A 420 -3.69 11.17 13.44
C LEU A 420 -2.38 11.71 14.00
N THR A 421 -1.94 11.18 15.13
CA THR A 421 -0.56 11.36 15.61
C THR A 421 0.33 10.31 14.94
N PRO A 422 1.31 10.70 14.10
CA PRO A 422 2.26 9.76 13.52
C PRO A 422 2.93 8.91 14.59
N THR A 423 2.80 7.59 14.52
CA THR A 423 3.25 6.66 15.56
C THR A 423 4.01 5.50 14.94
N LEU A 424 5.13 5.11 15.53
CA LEU A 424 5.86 3.89 15.21
C LEU A 424 5.20 2.72 15.94
N TYR A 425 4.74 1.74 15.19
CA TYR A 425 4.18 0.49 15.71
C TYR A 425 5.24 -0.63 15.74
N PRO A 426 4.96 -1.82 16.30
CA PRO A 426 5.94 -2.89 16.34
C PRO A 426 6.53 -3.25 14.98
N GLY A 427 7.86 -3.14 14.84
CA GLY A 427 8.60 -3.31 13.61
C GLY A 427 9.94 -2.59 13.63
N THR A 428 10.71 -2.70 12.55
CA THR A 428 11.94 -1.93 12.33
C THR A 428 11.65 -0.79 11.34
N HIS A 429 11.94 0.43 11.74
CA HIS A 429 11.66 1.66 11.01
C HIS A 429 12.95 2.37 10.65
N GLN A 430 13.11 2.74 9.39
CA GLN A 430 14.28 3.43 8.89
C GLN A 430 14.32 4.90 9.31
N GLU A 431 15.46 5.51 9.16
CA GLU A 431 15.74 6.91 9.53
C GLU A 431 14.88 7.93 8.78
N ASP A 432 14.30 7.58 7.64
CA ASP A 432 13.44 8.44 6.82
C ASP A 432 11.94 8.24 7.07
N HIS A 433 11.58 7.42 8.07
CA HIS A 433 10.18 7.13 8.36
C HIS A 433 9.37 8.39 8.67
N TRP A 434 8.21 8.56 8.05
CA TRP A 434 7.36 9.75 8.12
C TRP A 434 6.91 10.18 9.51
N ALA A 435 6.94 9.27 10.49
CA ALA A 435 6.61 9.57 11.89
C ALA A 435 7.79 10.18 12.68
N LEU A 436 8.96 10.30 12.07
CA LEU A 436 10.16 10.86 12.71
C LEU A 436 10.26 12.36 12.46
N ALA A 437 10.32 13.16 13.50
CA ALA A 437 10.46 14.61 13.42
C ALA A 437 11.88 15.02 13.84
N TYR A 438 12.66 15.47 12.86
CA TYR A 438 14.01 15.99 13.06
C TYR A 438 14.00 17.51 13.21
N SER A 439 14.82 18.04 14.12
CA SER A 439 15.04 19.49 14.29
C SER A 439 16.52 19.79 14.54
N GLY A 440 16.99 20.92 14.01
CA GLY A 440 18.41 21.24 13.91
C GLY A 440 19.04 20.72 12.61
N GLU A 441 20.35 20.63 12.56
CA GLU A 441 21.08 20.22 11.35
C GLU A 441 21.25 18.71 11.32
N TRP A 442 20.59 18.07 10.34
CA TRP A 442 20.70 16.65 10.03
C TRP A 442 20.99 16.47 8.55
N GLU A 443 21.90 15.57 8.22
CA GLU A 443 22.25 15.20 6.86
C GLU A 443 21.98 13.72 6.62
N THR A 444 21.62 13.34 5.40
CA THR A 444 21.55 11.95 4.98
C THR A 444 22.94 11.50 4.51
N VAL A 445 23.46 10.45 5.14
CA VAL A 445 24.75 9.84 4.79
C VAL A 445 24.46 8.53 4.06
N ARG A 446 25.03 8.39 2.85
CA ARG A 446 24.99 7.13 2.11
C ARG A 446 26.20 6.30 2.52
N ASP A 447 25.98 5.12 3.09
CA ASP A 447 27.02 4.21 3.56
C ASP A 447 26.58 2.75 3.28
N PRO A 448 27.34 1.99 2.50
CA PRO A 448 27.04 0.58 2.26
C PRO A 448 27.03 -0.29 3.53
N GLY A 449 27.60 0.18 4.64
CA GLY A 449 27.56 -0.50 5.95
C GLY A 449 26.28 -0.22 6.75
N ALA A 450 25.50 0.79 6.34
CA ALA A 450 24.22 1.10 6.98
C ALA A 450 23.11 0.14 6.54
N ILE A 451 22.09 -0.03 7.38
CA ILE A 451 20.87 -0.75 7.03
C ILE A 451 20.23 -0.04 5.82
N LEU A 452 19.95 -0.78 4.76
CA LEU A 452 19.44 -0.25 3.50
C LEU A 452 20.28 0.86 2.85
N GLY A 453 21.55 1.01 3.26
CA GLY A 453 22.56 1.84 2.58
C GLY A 453 22.57 3.33 2.92
N ALA A 454 21.78 3.77 3.90
CA ALA A 454 21.77 5.16 4.34
C ALA A 454 21.39 5.30 5.82
N TYR A 455 21.79 6.43 6.43
CA TYR A 455 21.36 6.83 7.78
C TYR A 455 21.35 8.36 7.90
N ARG A 456 20.68 8.90 8.92
CA ARG A 456 20.74 10.33 9.23
C ARG A 456 21.74 10.65 10.30
N ARG A 457 22.56 11.71 10.08
CA ARG A 457 23.60 12.17 11.00
C ARG A 457 23.38 13.59 11.46
N ALA A 458 23.58 13.83 12.76
CA ALA A 458 23.74 15.16 13.34
C ALA A 458 25.12 15.31 13.96
N SER A 459 25.73 16.52 13.80
CA SER A 459 27.04 16.87 14.35
C SER A 459 26.98 18.11 15.27
N ALA A 460 25.86 18.82 15.26
CA ALA A 460 25.69 20.03 16.07
C ALA A 460 24.93 19.70 17.39
N PRO A 461 25.52 19.96 18.58
CA PRO A 461 24.80 19.81 19.85
C PRO A 461 23.48 20.58 19.86
N GLY A 462 22.45 19.99 20.43
CA GLY A 462 21.08 20.51 20.42
C GLY A 462 20.21 20.02 19.26
N ALA A 463 20.76 19.32 18.26
CA ALA A 463 19.96 18.63 17.26
C ALA A 463 19.07 17.57 17.93
N THR A 464 17.80 17.48 17.51
CA THR A 464 16.82 16.57 18.13
C THR A 464 16.13 15.67 17.12
N LEU A 465 15.76 14.48 17.59
CA LEU A 465 14.82 13.56 16.96
C LEU A 465 13.66 13.31 17.92
N SER A 466 12.42 13.55 17.47
CA SER A 466 11.21 13.34 18.27
C SER A 466 10.23 12.45 17.54
N PHE A 467 9.56 11.55 18.24
CA PHE A 467 8.55 10.64 17.69
C PHE A 467 7.65 10.06 18.79
N VAL A 468 6.57 9.43 18.38
CA VAL A 468 5.71 8.60 19.24
C VAL A 468 5.88 7.15 18.82
N PHE A 469 5.88 6.23 19.78
CA PHE A 469 5.80 4.80 19.50
C PHE A 469 4.76 4.11 20.38
N GLU A 470 4.18 3.02 19.87
CA GLU A 470 3.31 2.12 20.63
C GLU A 470 3.95 0.73 20.70
N GLY A 471 4.33 0.30 21.90
CA GLY A 471 5.04 -0.98 22.10
C GLY A 471 5.49 -1.19 23.52
N ARG A 472 6.28 -2.25 23.76
CA ARG A 472 6.88 -2.56 25.07
C ARG A 472 8.31 -2.07 25.19
N ALA A 473 9.03 -2.02 24.09
CA ALA A 473 10.43 -1.66 24.12
C ALA A 473 10.87 -0.97 22.83
N LEU A 474 11.93 -0.18 22.94
CA LEU A 474 12.51 0.61 21.87
C LEU A 474 14.02 0.42 21.82
N THR A 475 14.54 0.09 20.65
CA THR A 475 15.98 0.04 20.35
C THR A 475 16.32 1.05 19.26
N LEU A 476 17.38 1.83 19.45
CA LEU A 476 18.03 2.62 18.43
C LEU A 476 19.21 1.82 17.86
N THR A 477 19.25 1.66 16.53
CA THR A 477 20.46 1.26 15.82
C THR A 477 21.13 2.55 15.33
N PRO A 478 22.29 2.91 15.88
CA PRO A 478 22.97 4.13 15.48
C PRO A 478 23.82 3.91 14.22
N GLY A 479 24.20 5.03 13.56
CA GLY A 479 25.32 5.03 12.61
C GLY A 479 26.67 4.78 13.32
N PRO A 480 27.77 4.77 12.58
CA PRO A 480 29.11 4.44 13.11
C PRO A 480 29.72 5.52 14.03
N GLU A 481 29.11 6.70 14.09
CA GLU A 481 29.62 7.84 14.86
C GLU A 481 29.51 7.63 16.38
N GLY A 482 30.37 8.34 17.11
CA GLY A 482 30.36 8.35 18.56
C GLY A 482 29.95 9.70 19.15
N GLY A 483 29.11 9.67 20.19
CA GLY A 483 28.66 10.88 20.87
C GLY A 483 27.91 10.58 22.14
N GLU A 484 27.40 11.63 22.76
CA GLU A 484 26.52 11.57 23.94
C GLU A 484 25.16 12.16 23.59
N ILE A 485 24.12 11.41 23.91
CA ILE A 485 22.74 11.80 23.73
C ILE A 485 22.00 11.84 25.06
N GLU A 486 21.02 12.70 25.13
CA GLU A 486 20.00 12.71 26.17
C GLU A 486 18.70 12.16 25.59
N VAL A 487 18.08 11.21 26.27
CA VAL A 487 16.80 10.59 25.87
C VAL A 487 15.77 10.88 26.94
N GLN A 488 14.69 11.54 26.56
CA GLN A 488 13.52 11.78 27.40
C GLN A 488 12.33 10.98 26.86
N ILE A 489 11.63 10.30 27.77
CA ILE A 489 10.42 9.53 27.45
C ILE A 489 9.27 10.11 28.28
N ASP A 490 8.22 10.57 27.60
CA ASP A 490 7.10 11.33 28.14
C ASP A 490 7.61 12.53 29.01
N ASP A 491 7.02 12.74 30.16
CA ASP A 491 7.43 13.76 31.13
C ASP A 491 8.47 13.22 32.15
N GLY A 492 9.07 12.05 31.87
CA GLY A 492 10.08 11.45 32.74
C GLY A 492 11.40 12.22 32.77
N ALA A 493 12.22 11.96 33.78
CA ALA A 493 13.56 12.53 33.86
C ALA A 493 14.42 12.06 32.68
N PRO A 494 15.12 12.97 31.98
CA PRO A 494 15.98 12.59 30.86
C PRO A 494 17.15 11.73 31.34
N ARG A 495 17.61 10.81 30.47
CA ARG A 495 18.75 9.94 30.74
C ARG A 495 19.82 10.15 29.67
N GLN A 496 21.07 10.11 30.10
CA GLN A 496 22.21 10.23 29.17
C GLN A 496 22.73 8.86 28.74
N TRP A 497 23.12 8.78 27.46
CA TRP A 497 23.66 7.58 26.83
C TRP A 497 24.89 7.94 25.99
N ALA A 498 25.94 7.10 26.11
CA ALA A 498 27.04 7.12 25.15
C ALA A 498 26.70 6.25 23.94
N VAL A 499 26.84 6.79 22.75
CA VAL A 499 26.62 6.11 21.47
C VAL A 499 27.96 5.75 20.87
N GLN A 500 28.16 4.48 20.45
CA GLN A 500 29.42 3.96 19.93
C GLN A 500 29.21 2.99 18.75
N GLY A 501 28.17 3.21 17.93
CA GLY A 501 27.88 2.35 16.77
C GLY A 501 27.11 1.06 17.07
N GLU A 502 26.96 0.67 18.34
CA GLU A 502 26.22 -0.51 18.73
C GLU A 502 24.74 -0.23 19.05
N PRO A 503 23.81 -1.17 18.77
CA PRO A 503 22.39 -0.98 19.08
C PRO A 503 22.15 -0.70 20.57
N LEU A 504 21.31 0.29 20.87
CA LEU A 504 21.00 0.76 22.22
C LEU A 504 19.54 0.50 22.56
N ARG A 505 19.29 -0.28 23.62
CA ARG A 505 17.95 -0.44 24.20
C ARG A 505 17.61 0.81 25.02
N LEU A 506 16.87 1.74 24.41
CA LEU A 506 16.52 3.03 25.04
C LEU A 506 15.40 2.90 26.07
N PHE A 507 14.49 1.95 25.88
CA PHE A 507 13.31 1.79 26.72
C PHE A 507 12.83 0.34 26.79
N SER A 508 12.25 -0.04 27.96
CA SER A 508 11.52 -1.28 28.18
C SER A 508 10.46 -1.09 29.25
N ALA A 509 9.26 -1.63 29.04
CA ALA A 509 8.13 -1.57 29.96
C ALA A 509 7.50 -2.96 30.14
N PRO A 510 6.85 -3.24 31.28
CA PRO A 510 6.22 -4.54 31.56
C PRO A 510 4.99 -4.80 30.70
N ARG A 511 4.37 -3.75 30.11
CA ARG A 511 3.18 -3.83 29.25
C ARG A 511 3.35 -2.88 28.06
N PRO A 512 2.73 -3.18 26.90
CA PRO A 512 2.66 -2.23 25.80
C PRO A 512 1.96 -0.94 26.23
N GLY A 513 2.42 0.16 25.68
CA GLY A 513 1.85 1.50 25.89
C GLY A 513 2.29 2.43 24.76
N THR A 514 1.72 3.63 24.75
CA THR A 514 2.10 4.71 23.84
C THR A 514 3.03 5.68 24.56
N TYR A 515 4.17 5.97 23.97
CA TYR A 515 5.24 6.78 24.59
C TYR A 515 5.73 7.83 23.61
N ARG A 516 5.99 9.06 24.11
CA ARG A 516 6.66 10.12 23.37
C ARG A 516 8.14 10.07 23.67
N VAL A 517 8.97 10.16 22.65
CA VAL A 517 10.43 10.12 22.77
C VAL A 517 11.02 11.39 22.20
N ARG A 518 11.99 11.94 22.90
CA ARG A 518 12.88 12.97 22.41
C ARG A 518 14.32 12.53 22.64
N ILE A 519 15.11 12.52 21.58
CA ILE A 519 16.56 12.26 21.60
C ILE A 519 17.25 13.56 21.25
N THR A 520 18.17 14.04 22.10
CA THR A 520 18.92 15.27 21.89
C THR A 520 20.41 14.97 21.86
N LEU A 521 21.12 15.44 20.83
CA LEU A 521 22.58 15.36 20.76
C LEU A 521 23.19 16.36 21.77
N MET A 522 23.95 15.86 22.73
CA MET A 522 24.63 16.68 23.76
C MET A 522 26.06 17.05 23.35
N ARG A 523 26.83 16.06 22.81
CA ARG A 523 28.18 16.28 22.30
C ARG A 523 28.61 15.16 21.34
N GLY A 524 29.59 15.44 20.49
CA GLY A 524 30.05 14.51 19.47
C GLY A 524 29.12 14.45 18.27
N GLN A 525 28.84 13.27 17.75
CA GLN A 525 27.95 13.03 16.62
C GLN A 525 26.98 11.90 16.95
N ILE A 526 25.82 11.91 16.32
CA ILE A 526 24.88 10.78 16.34
C ILE A 526 24.46 10.45 14.91
N GLY A 527 24.60 9.16 14.54
CA GLY A 527 23.90 8.58 13.41
C GLY A 527 22.60 7.90 13.89
N VAL A 528 21.53 8.01 13.13
CA VAL A 528 20.28 7.25 13.30
C VAL A 528 20.09 6.43 12.05
N ASP A 529 20.27 5.11 12.16
CA ASP A 529 20.11 4.16 11.08
C ASP A 529 18.68 3.57 11.10
N SER A 530 18.29 3.00 12.23
CA SER A 530 16.92 2.52 12.40
C SER A 530 16.43 2.59 13.86
N LEU A 531 15.12 2.49 14.02
CA LEU A 531 14.41 2.35 15.29
C LEU A 531 13.58 1.05 15.26
N THR A 532 13.81 0.16 16.24
CA THR A 532 13.01 -1.06 16.37
C THR A 532 12.08 -0.96 17.58
N VAL A 533 10.79 -1.04 17.34
CA VAL A 533 9.72 -1.09 18.34
C VAL A 533 9.29 -2.54 18.53
N TYR A 534 9.25 -3.02 19.77
CA TYR A 534 8.89 -4.40 20.10
C TYR A 534 7.50 -4.50 20.73
N ALA A 535 6.69 -5.46 20.27
CA ALA A 535 5.40 -5.81 20.88
C ALA A 535 5.56 -6.60 22.19
N ALA A 536 6.60 -7.41 22.26
CA ALA A 536 7.01 -8.23 23.42
C ALA A 536 8.52 -8.06 23.68
N ASP A 537 9.00 -8.49 24.86
CA ASP A 537 10.45 -8.48 25.17
C ASP A 537 11.18 -9.55 24.39
#